data_34b3c48be3dde9f729825aed1a791dfd
#
_entry.id   34b3c48be3dde9f729825aed1a791dfd
#
_cell.length_a   1.000
_cell.length_b   1.000
_cell.length_c   1.000
_cell.angle_alpha   90.00
_cell.angle_beta   90.00
_cell.angle_gamma   90.00
#
_symmetry.space_group_name_H-M   'P 1'
#
loop_
_entity.id
_entity.type
_entity.pdbx_description
1 polymer ?
#
loop_
_entity_poly.entity_id
_entity_poly.type
_entity_poly.pdbx_seq_one_letter_code
_entity_poly.pdbx_strand_id
1 'polypeptide(L)'
;MFKYKVTIKKVKGLISESKSVKKSVVIKSEKPLSNDKVFAKAADYYKNKYDFILESADVSSDNTISVYVGTWGKYNGGSLHGEWIDLSEFDTPEEFKKYCHEKLHADENGEAELMFQDVEGPAWVHSVISEYGMNYDMVWGWLALDDYEKPVVDGYIELYGIDGFSDFDELVEAAQDTYIGGEGQDFDDWVQDFFSETMGHMSVSEFLDRYYNWVDFDNAKMYMDNDGYGYNEEEDDYDEIDDDAAEEWVRMGYSTVQELIDDSLIDWPYVERDYKIELSVASNGCVYQG
;
A
#
# COMPACT_ATOMS: atom_id res chain seq x y z
N MET A 1 9.83 -23.51 -3.50
CA MET A 1 10.03 -22.68 -4.73
C MET A 1 9.59 -21.27 -4.37
N PHE A 2 10.53 -20.33 -4.38
CA PHE A 2 10.26 -18.93 -4.03
C PHE A 2 9.55 -18.23 -5.17
N LYS A 3 8.55 -17.42 -4.84
CA LYS A 3 7.81 -16.58 -5.80
C LYS A 3 8.02 -15.13 -5.41
N TYR A 4 8.16 -14.28 -6.40
CA TYR A 4 8.32 -12.84 -6.22
C TYR A 4 7.40 -12.12 -7.18
N LYS A 5 6.53 -11.26 -6.65
CA LYS A 5 5.69 -10.36 -7.46
C LYS A 5 6.52 -9.12 -7.80
N VAL A 6 6.63 -8.82 -9.07
CA VAL A 6 7.29 -7.62 -9.55
C VAL A 6 6.24 -6.73 -10.18
N THR A 7 5.90 -5.64 -9.49
CA THR A 7 4.92 -4.65 -9.94
C THR A 7 5.64 -3.52 -10.68
N ILE A 8 5.26 -3.30 -11.94
CA ILE A 8 5.91 -2.29 -12.79
C ILE A 8 5.51 -0.89 -12.34
N LYS A 9 6.50 -0.04 -12.05
CA LYS A 9 6.31 1.40 -11.87
C LYS A 9 6.62 2.18 -13.14
N LYS A 10 7.70 1.81 -13.84
CA LYS A 10 8.13 2.55 -15.02
C LYS A 10 8.82 1.67 -16.05
N VAL A 11 8.44 1.81 -17.30
CA VAL A 11 9.07 1.14 -18.46
C VAL A 11 9.40 2.15 -19.55
N LYS A 12 10.46 1.84 -20.34
CA LYS A 12 10.85 2.59 -21.53
C LYS A 12 10.98 1.62 -22.70
N GLY A 13 10.40 1.96 -23.85
CA GLY A 13 10.49 1.12 -25.05
C GLY A 13 9.83 1.77 -26.27
N LEU A 14 10.03 1.18 -27.44
CA LEU A 14 9.38 1.58 -28.69
C LEU A 14 7.92 1.17 -28.64
N ILE A 15 7.03 2.13 -28.51
CA ILE A 15 5.59 1.93 -28.42
C ILE A 15 5.03 1.62 -29.79
N SER A 16 4.56 0.40 -30.00
CA SER A 16 3.39 0.20 -30.84
C SER A 16 2.17 0.14 -29.90
N GLU A 17 1.25 1.06 -30.05
CA GLU A 17 0.10 1.36 -29.16
C GLU A 17 -0.91 0.22 -28.90
N SER A 18 -0.60 -1.02 -29.23
CA SER A 18 -1.58 -2.13 -29.22
C SER A 18 -1.25 -3.31 -28.31
N LYS A 19 -0.19 -3.26 -27.50
CA LYS A 19 0.10 -4.38 -26.56
C LYS A 19 -0.07 -3.94 -25.11
N SER A 20 -1.12 -4.43 -24.47
CA SER A 20 -1.29 -4.30 -23.03
C SER A 20 -0.13 -5.00 -22.30
N VAL A 21 0.73 -4.23 -21.67
CA VAL A 21 1.77 -4.75 -20.76
C VAL A 21 1.07 -5.19 -19.49
N LYS A 22 1.34 -6.41 -19.02
CA LYS A 22 0.90 -6.80 -17.69
C LYS A 22 1.56 -5.89 -16.67
N LYS A 23 0.77 -5.30 -15.77
CA LYS A 23 1.27 -4.40 -14.71
C LYS A 23 2.16 -5.13 -13.69
N SER A 24 2.12 -6.47 -13.64
CA SER A 24 2.97 -7.27 -12.76
C SER A 24 3.37 -8.60 -13.40
N VAL A 25 4.47 -9.17 -12.92
CA VAL A 25 4.95 -10.51 -13.29
C VAL A 25 5.43 -11.26 -12.05
N VAL A 26 5.15 -12.55 -11.97
CA VAL A 26 5.64 -13.42 -10.90
C VAL A 26 6.94 -14.09 -11.37
N ILE A 27 8.02 -13.87 -10.63
CA ILE A 27 9.32 -14.53 -10.83
C ILE A 27 9.43 -15.69 -9.85
N LYS A 28 9.62 -16.90 -10.36
CA LYS A 28 9.78 -18.11 -9.56
C LYS A 28 11.26 -18.50 -9.49
N SER A 29 11.70 -18.98 -8.32
CA SER A 29 13.07 -19.46 -8.10
C SER A 29 13.10 -20.63 -7.12
N GLU A 30 14.01 -21.58 -7.34
CA GLU A 30 14.25 -22.70 -6.41
C GLU A 30 15.06 -22.28 -5.17
N LYS A 31 15.71 -21.12 -5.25
CA LYS A 31 16.51 -20.55 -4.15
C LYS A 31 16.08 -19.12 -3.89
N PRO A 32 16.22 -18.62 -2.66
CA PRO A 32 15.93 -17.22 -2.35
C PRO A 32 16.80 -16.30 -3.22
N LEU A 33 16.20 -15.21 -3.68
CA LEU A 33 16.86 -14.20 -4.50
C LEU A 33 16.79 -12.85 -3.79
N SER A 34 17.86 -12.07 -3.90
CA SER A 34 17.79 -10.64 -3.51
C SER A 34 16.87 -9.87 -4.48
N ASN A 35 16.27 -8.78 -4.00
CA ASN A 35 15.40 -7.91 -4.81
C ASN A 35 16.06 -7.49 -6.14
N ASP A 36 17.37 -7.20 -6.14
CA ASP A 36 18.12 -6.87 -7.36
C ASP A 36 18.12 -8.00 -8.39
N LYS A 37 18.26 -9.25 -7.93
CA LYS A 37 18.24 -10.43 -8.80
C LYS A 37 16.85 -10.71 -9.33
N VAL A 38 15.82 -10.49 -8.52
CA VAL A 38 14.41 -10.61 -8.95
C VAL A 38 14.11 -9.55 -9.99
N PHE A 39 14.48 -8.30 -9.73
CA PHE A 39 14.33 -7.20 -10.69
C PHE A 39 15.05 -7.50 -12.01
N ALA A 40 16.28 -7.98 -11.97
CA ALA A 40 17.02 -8.34 -13.18
C ALA A 40 16.30 -9.43 -14.02
N LYS A 41 15.75 -10.46 -13.37
CA LYS A 41 14.95 -11.49 -14.05
C LYS A 41 13.66 -10.94 -14.65
N ALA A 42 12.98 -10.03 -13.97
CA ALA A 42 11.80 -9.35 -14.49
C ALA A 42 12.16 -8.47 -15.69
N ALA A 43 13.27 -7.72 -15.61
CA ALA A 43 13.77 -6.90 -16.70
C ALA A 43 14.07 -7.73 -17.96
N ASP A 44 14.73 -8.88 -17.81
CA ASP A 44 14.97 -9.82 -18.91
C ASP A 44 13.65 -10.36 -19.49
N TYR A 45 12.69 -10.71 -18.65
CA TYR A 45 11.37 -11.16 -19.10
C TYR A 45 10.66 -10.11 -19.95
N TYR A 46 10.62 -8.86 -19.49
CA TYR A 46 9.97 -7.78 -20.23
C TYR A 46 10.70 -7.42 -21.52
N LYS A 47 12.04 -7.39 -21.49
CA LYS A 47 12.85 -7.16 -22.67
C LYS A 47 12.64 -8.23 -23.75
N ASN A 48 12.67 -9.51 -23.35
CA ASN A 48 12.57 -10.62 -24.31
C ASN A 48 11.15 -10.82 -24.85
N LYS A 49 10.13 -10.53 -24.06
CA LYS A 49 8.73 -10.79 -24.46
C LYS A 49 8.05 -9.59 -25.11
N TYR A 50 8.42 -8.37 -24.73
CA TYR A 50 7.71 -7.15 -25.13
C TYR A 50 8.63 -6.08 -25.73
N ASP A 51 9.95 -6.30 -25.74
CA ASP A 51 10.97 -5.31 -26.12
C ASP A 51 10.94 -4.02 -25.29
N PHE A 52 10.57 -4.15 -23.99
CA PHE A 52 10.57 -3.05 -23.03
C PHE A 52 11.79 -3.11 -22.11
N ILE A 53 12.27 -1.93 -21.74
CA ILE A 53 13.27 -1.76 -20.69
C ILE A 53 12.53 -1.44 -19.37
N LEU A 54 12.63 -2.32 -18.39
CA LEU A 54 12.10 -2.09 -17.07
C LEU A 54 13.02 -1.10 -16.33
N GLU A 55 12.55 0.13 -16.11
CA GLU A 55 13.33 1.19 -15.44
C GLU A 55 13.14 1.14 -13.93
N SER A 56 11.93 0.87 -13.45
CA SER A 56 11.65 0.69 -12.03
C SER A 56 10.46 -0.26 -11.82
N ALA A 57 10.51 -1.03 -10.76
CA ALA A 57 9.43 -1.87 -10.28
C ALA A 57 9.60 -2.13 -8.78
N ASP A 58 8.49 -2.37 -8.10
CA ASP A 58 8.54 -2.96 -6.76
C ASP A 58 8.73 -4.44 -6.87
N VAL A 59 9.59 -4.96 -6.02
CA VAL A 59 9.79 -6.37 -5.81
C VAL A 59 9.27 -6.67 -4.41
N SER A 60 8.12 -7.34 -4.33
CA SER A 60 7.69 -7.99 -3.10
C SER A 60 8.03 -9.47 -3.21
N SER A 61 8.54 -10.06 -2.12
CA SER A 61 8.43 -11.51 -1.96
C SER A 61 6.94 -11.80 -2.04
N ASP A 62 6.56 -12.74 -2.91
CA ASP A 62 5.15 -13.11 -3.04
C ASP A 62 4.63 -13.43 -1.64
N ASN A 63 3.43 -13.01 -1.34
CA ASN A 63 2.56 -13.22 -0.19
C ASN A 63 2.68 -14.62 0.47
N THR A 64 3.89 -15.05 0.79
CA THR A 64 4.19 -16.32 1.43
C THR A 64 4.93 -16.09 2.74
N ILE A 65 4.74 -17.00 3.67
CA ILE A 65 5.52 -17.08 4.90
C ILE A 65 6.37 -18.34 4.82
N SER A 66 7.67 -18.20 4.94
CA SER A 66 8.60 -19.33 4.96
C SER A 66 9.33 -19.39 6.30
N VAL A 67 9.52 -20.60 6.81
CA VAL A 67 10.21 -20.83 8.07
C VAL A 67 11.37 -21.82 7.89
N TYR A 68 12.48 -21.58 8.57
CA TYR A 68 13.55 -22.56 8.67
C TYR A 68 13.30 -23.47 9.86
N VAL A 69 12.91 -24.71 9.60
CA VAL A 69 12.47 -25.66 10.63
C VAL A 69 13.59 -26.62 11.01
N GLY A 70 14.10 -26.49 12.21
CA GLY A 70 14.96 -27.45 12.88
C GLY A 70 14.23 -28.13 14.06
N THR A 71 15.00 -28.74 14.95
CA THR A 71 14.52 -29.31 16.22
C THR A 71 15.42 -28.91 17.37
N TRP A 72 14.84 -28.79 18.55
CA TRP A 72 15.59 -28.55 19.78
C TRP A 72 16.56 -29.70 20.09
N GLY A 73 16.21 -30.95 19.76
CA GLY A 73 17.06 -32.12 19.93
C GLY A 73 18.34 -31.99 19.11
N LYS A 74 18.24 -31.67 17.83
CA LYS A 74 19.38 -31.48 16.94
C LYS A 74 20.23 -30.26 17.34
N TYR A 75 19.56 -29.14 17.62
CA TYR A 75 20.22 -27.90 18.05
C TYR A 75 21.08 -28.11 19.31
N ASN A 76 20.53 -28.74 20.35
CA ASN A 76 21.23 -29.06 21.58
C ASN A 76 22.36 -30.08 21.36
N GLY A 77 22.23 -30.91 20.34
CA GLY A 77 23.30 -31.84 19.87
C GLY A 77 24.38 -31.16 19.03
N GLY A 78 24.30 -29.84 18.81
CA GLY A 78 25.28 -29.08 18.00
C GLY A 78 25.03 -29.14 16.49
N SER A 79 23.84 -29.55 16.05
CA SER A 79 23.43 -29.57 14.64
C SER A 79 22.41 -28.50 14.32
N LEU A 80 22.69 -27.71 13.29
CA LEU A 80 21.73 -26.73 12.73
C LEU A 80 20.91 -27.32 11.56
N HIS A 81 20.76 -28.65 11.54
CA HIS A 81 20.04 -29.31 10.46
C HIS A 81 18.56 -28.95 10.49
N GLY A 82 18.12 -28.36 9.41
CA GLY A 82 16.75 -27.97 9.15
C GLY A 82 16.58 -27.69 7.67
N GLU A 83 15.40 -27.23 7.29
CA GLU A 83 15.04 -26.90 5.91
C GLU A 83 14.11 -25.68 5.89
N TRP A 84 14.24 -24.86 4.86
CA TRP A 84 13.27 -23.81 4.58
C TRP A 84 11.99 -24.41 4.01
N ILE A 85 10.87 -24.09 4.63
CA ILE A 85 9.53 -24.56 4.26
C ILE A 85 8.65 -23.35 3.97
N ASP A 86 8.05 -23.33 2.79
CA ASP A 86 6.99 -22.38 2.42
C ASP A 86 5.68 -22.87 3.05
N LEU A 87 5.12 -22.13 4.00
CA LEU A 87 3.90 -22.53 4.71
C LEU A 87 2.66 -22.54 3.81
N SER A 88 2.70 -21.82 2.68
CA SER A 88 1.61 -21.85 1.69
C SER A 88 1.48 -23.20 0.92
N GLU A 89 2.43 -24.12 1.11
CA GLU A 89 2.35 -25.48 0.55
C GLU A 89 1.41 -26.41 1.36
N PHE A 90 0.91 -25.95 2.51
CA PHE A 90 0.06 -26.72 3.41
C PHE A 90 -1.27 -26.04 3.64
N ASP A 91 -2.37 -26.77 3.46
CA ASP A 91 -3.70 -26.23 3.68
C ASP A 91 -3.99 -25.99 5.18
N THR A 92 -3.33 -26.74 6.07
CA THR A 92 -3.56 -26.66 7.53
C THR A 92 -2.26 -26.74 8.34
N PRO A 93 -2.26 -26.18 9.57
CA PRO A 93 -1.16 -26.35 10.52
C PRO A 93 -0.82 -27.83 10.82
N GLU A 94 -1.83 -28.69 10.84
CA GLU A 94 -1.71 -30.12 11.10
C GLU A 94 -0.92 -30.82 9.99
N GLU A 95 -1.18 -30.50 8.74
CA GLU A 95 -0.44 -31.03 7.59
C GLU A 95 1.03 -30.59 7.62
N PHE A 96 1.30 -29.33 7.93
CA PHE A 96 2.64 -28.82 8.13
C PHE A 96 3.38 -29.55 9.25
N LYS A 97 2.77 -29.68 10.45
CA LYS A 97 3.36 -30.41 11.58
C LYS A 97 3.63 -31.86 11.22
N LYS A 98 2.69 -32.50 10.56
CA LYS A 98 2.83 -33.88 10.09
C LYS A 98 4.02 -34.03 9.13
N TYR A 99 4.16 -33.09 8.16
CA TYR A 99 5.30 -33.08 7.26
C TYR A 99 6.63 -32.96 8.02
N CYS A 100 6.71 -32.04 8.98
CA CYS A 100 7.91 -31.84 9.78
C CYS A 100 8.32 -33.11 10.55
N HIS A 101 7.37 -33.80 11.17
CA HIS A 101 7.64 -35.00 11.95
C HIS A 101 7.88 -36.25 11.10
N GLU A 102 7.12 -36.46 10.04
CA GLU A 102 7.16 -37.71 9.26
C GLU A 102 8.17 -37.68 8.11
N LYS A 103 8.56 -36.49 7.65
CA LYS A 103 9.45 -36.33 6.49
C LYS A 103 10.75 -35.64 6.84
N LEU A 104 10.68 -34.42 7.39
CA LEU A 104 11.86 -33.61 7.64
C LEU A 104 12.69 -34.15 8.82
N HIS A 105 12.05 -34.55 9.89
CA HIS A 105 12.66 -35.06 11.13
C HIS A 105 12.25 -36.48 11.47
N ALA A 106 12.03 -37.32 10.45
CA ALA A 106 11.62 -38.71 10.61
C ALA A 106 12.62 -39.56 11.45
N ASP A 107 13.88 -39.17 11.51
CA ASP A 107 14.92 -39.79 12.30
C ASP A 107 14.74 -39.59 13.82
N GLU A 108 13.88 -38.68 14.26
CA GLU A 108 13.54 -38.41 15.67
C GLU A 108 12.23 -39.11 16.12
N ASN A 109 11.76 -40.09 15.33
CA ASN A 109 10.62 -40.98 15.64
C ASN A 109 9.28 -40.23 15.91
N GLY A 110 9.08 -39.05 15.31
CA GLY A 110 7.86 -38.25 15.45
C GLY A 110 7.68 -37.53 16.79
N GLU A 111 8.70 -37.56 17.65
CA GLU A 111 8.72 -36.87 18.96
C GLU A 111 9.58 -35.59 18.95
N ALA A 112 9.99 -35.15 17.76
CA ALA A 112 10.81 -33.96 17.59
C ALA A 112 10.06 -32.70 18.08
N GLU A 113 10.64 -31.98 19.03
CA GLU A 113 10.20 -30.64 19.38
C GLU A 113 10.73 -29.66 18.33
N LEU A 114 9.82 -29.09 17.51
CA LEU A 114 10.19 -28.21 16.41
C LEU A 114 10.77 -26.89 16.93
N MET A 115 11.75 -26.38 16.20
CA MET A 115 12.40 -25.10 16.44
C MET A 115 12.36 -24.28 15.15
N PHE A 116 11.75 -23.10 15.18
CA PHE A 116 11.71 -22.19 14.03
C PHE A 116 12.89 -21.23 14.12
N GLN A 117 14.01 -21.60 13.47
CA GLN A 117 15.30 -20.94 13.62
C GLN A 117 15.39 -19.63 12.85
N ASP A 118 14.58 -19.47 11.80
CA ASP A 118 14.51 -18.26 10.99
C ASP A 118 13.15 -18.20 10.28
N VAL A 119 12.72 -16.99 9.90
CA VAL A 119 11.44 -16.75 9.24
C VAL A 119 11.57 -15.65 8.18
N GLU A 120 10.91 -15.84 7.04
CA GLU A 120 10.76 -14.86 5.95
C GLU A 120 9.28 -14.65 5.66
N GLY A 121 8.89 -13.39 5.42
CA GLY A 121 7.50 -13.01 5.15
C GLY A 121 7.26 -11.53 5.41
N PRO A 122 5.99 -11.10 5.57
CA PRO A 122 5.65 -9.75 6.01
C PRO A 122 6.35 -9.39 7.33
N ALA A 123 6.64 -8.11 7.55
CA ALA A 123 7.43 -7.67 8.71
C ALA A 123 6.85 -8.13 10.07
N TRP A 124 5.54 -8.24 10.18
CA TRP A 124 4.83 -8.62 11.39
C TRP A 124 4.99 -10.11 11.78
N VAL A 125 5.40 -10.99 10.85
CA VAL A 125 5.54 -12.43 11.16
C VAL A 125 6.50 -12.71 12.30
N HIS A 126 7.49 -11.83 12.50
CA HIS A 126 8.44 -11.94 13.62
C HIS A 126 7.81 -11.72 15.00
N SER A 127 6.60 -11.16 15.08
CA SER A 127 5.85 -11.03 16.34
C SER A 127 5.04 -12.27 16.68
N VAL A 128 4.70 -13.10 15.68
CA VAL A 128 3.86 -14.28 15.84
C VAL A 128 4.59 -15.60 15.63
N ILE A 129 5.83 -15.57 15.11
CA ILE A 129 6.71 -16.73 14.97
C ILE A 129 7.99 -16.47 15.73
N SER A 130 8.32 -17.37 16.63
CA SER A 130 9.54 -17.37 17.43
C SER A 130 10.21 -18.74 17.38
N GLU A 131 11.44 -18.86 17.91
CA GLU A 131 12.14 -20.15 18.00
C GLU A 131 11.37 -21.22 18.79
N TYR A 132 10.47 -20.80 19.68
CA TYR A 132 9.68 -21.69 20.55
C TYR A 132 8.31 -22.10 19.98
N GLY A 133 7.82 -21.42 18.95
CA GLY A 133 6.51 -21.70 18.38
C GLY A 133 5.99 -20.60 17.47
N MET A 134 4.79 -20.82 16.94
CA MET A 134 4.10 -19.83 16.15
C MET A 134 2.62 -19.74 16.53
N ASN A 135 2.03 -18.58 16.29
CA ASN A 135 0.59 -18.43 16.33
C ASN A 135 0.02 -18.95 15.00
N TYR A 136 -0.45 -20.20 15.01
CA TYR A 136 -0.93 -20.89 13.82
C TYR A 136 -2.18 -20.24 13.23
N ASP A 137 -3.06 -19.70 14.06
CA ASP A 137 -4.27 -19.02 13.63
C ASP A 137 -3.95 -17.80 12.80
N MET A 138 -3.09 -16.91 13.30
CA MET A 138 -2.63 -15.72 12.60
C MET A 138 -1.92 -16.04 11.28
N VAL A 139 -1.05 -17.06 11.28
CA VAL A 139 -0.27 -17.41 10.10
C VAL A 139 -1.16 -18.01 9.01
N TRP A 140 -1.99 -19.01 9.33
CA TRP A 140 -2.85 -19.66 8.33
C TRP A 140 -4.04 -18.79 7.93
N GLY A 141 -4.57 -17.97 8.85
CA GLY A 141 -5.57 -16.97 8.55
C GLY A 141 -5.06 -16.00 7.47
N TRP A 142 -3.85 -15.44 7.65
CA TRP A 142 -3.27 -14.55 6.66
C TRP A 142 -2.93 -15.24 5.32
N LEU A 143 -2.44 -16.49 5.36
CA LEU A 143 -2.17 -17.27 4.14
C LEU A 143 -3.45 -17.51 3.32
N ALA A 144 -4.60 -17.60 3.99
CA ALA A 144 -5.90 -17.81 3.36
C ALA A 144 -6.49 -16.56 2.69
N LEU A 145 -6.02 -15.36 3.08
CA LEU A 145 -6.47 -14.11 2.46
C LEU A 145 -6.12 -14.04 0.98
N ASP A 146 -6.94 -13.36 0.22
CA ASP A 146 -6.67 -13.09 -1.19
C ASP A 146 -5.65 -11.95 -1.40
N ASP A 147 -5.30 -11.68 -2.67
CA ASP A 147 -4.31 -10.67 -3.05
C ASP A 147 -4.76 -9.23 -2.75
N TYR A 148 -6.06 -8.99 -2.55
CA TYR A 148 -6.62 -7.69 -2.19
C TYR A 148 -6.67 -7.50 -0.67
N GLU A 149 -7.02 -8.53 0.07
CA GLU A 149 -7.16 -8.46 1.53
C GLU A 149 -5.80 -8.34 2.24
N LYS A 150 -4.77 -9.03 1.73
CA LYS A 150 -3.43 -9.05 2.35
C LYS A 150 -2.82 -7.65 2.54
N PRO A 151 -2.78 -6.77 1.53
CA PRO A 151 -2.26 -5.42 1.73
C PRO A 151 -3.05 -4.62 2.78
N VAL A 152 -4.38 -4.80 2.83
CA VAL A 152 -5.23 -4.11 3.82
C VAL A 152 -4.89 -4.58 5.23
N VAL A 153 -4.77 -5.88 5.45
CA VAL A 153 -4.42 -6.43 6.76
C VAL A 153 -2.98 -6.09 7.14
N ASP A 154 -2.02 -6.19 6.20
CA ASP A 154 -0.61 -5.84 6.44
C ASP A 154 -0.44 -4.37 6.84
N GLY A 155 -1.12 -3.46 6.15
CA GLY A 155 -1.09 -2.04 6.48
C GLY A 155 -1.73 -1.74 7.85
N TYR A 156 -2.83 -2.41 8.18
CA TYR A 156 -3.44 -2.28 9.51
C TYR A 156 -2.50 -2.74 10.61
N ILE A 157 -1.87 -3.91 10.46
CA ILE A 157 -0.92 -4.44 11.42
C ILE A 157 0.31 -3.51 11.58
N GLU A 158 0.79 -2.92 10.48
CA GLU A 158 1.90 -1.96 10.51
C GLU A 158 1.58 -0.76 11.42
N LEU A 159 0.35 -0.25 11.33
CA LEU A 159 -0.06 0.97 12.04
C LEU A 159 -0.51 0.72 13.48
N TYR A 160 -1.24 -0.35 13.71
CA TYR A 160 -1.93 -0.59 14.98
C TYR A 160 -1.42 -1.81 15.73
N GLY A 161 -0.58 -2.62 15.10
CA GLY A 161 -0.08 -3.85 15.70
C GLY A 161 -1.04 -5.03 15.57
N ILE A 162 -0.64 -6.16 16.14
CA ILE A 162 -1.39 -7.42 16.10
C ILE A 162 -1.93 -7.81 17.49
N ASP A 163 -1.53 -7.08 18.51
CA ASP A 163 -1.90 -7.39 19.89
C ASP A 163 -3.34 -6.95 20.19
N GLY A 164 -4.05 -7.74 20.98
CA GLY A 164 -5.37 -7.40 21.50
C GLY A 164 -6.53 -8.10 20.79
N PHE A 165 -6.28 -8.81 19.69
CA PHE A 165 -7.28 -9.60 18.99
C PHE A 165 -7.36 -11.03 19.54
N SER A 166 -8.57 -11.57 19.68
CA SER A 166 -8.78 -12.94 20.17
C SER A 166 -8.46 -14.00 19.12
N ASP A 167 -8.68 -13.67 17.85
CA ASP A 167 -8.42 -14.50 16.69
C ASP A 167 -8.11 -13.64 15.45
N PHE A 168 -7.79 -14.31 14.35
CA PHE A 168 -7.42 -13.63 13.10
C PHE A 168 -8.61 -12.97 12.42
N ASP A 169 -9.81 -13.55 12.53
CA ASP A 169 -11.01 -13.01 11.88
C ASP A 169 -11.37 -11.64 12.49
N GLU A 170 -11.23 -11.47 13.82
CA GLU A 170 -11.43 -10.18 14.49
C GLU A 170 -10.44 -9.11 14.01
N LEU A 171 -9.18 -9.49 13.75
CA LEU A 171 -8.18 -8.60 13.16
C LEU A 171 -8.57 -8.15 11.75
N VAL A 172 -9.03 -9.10 10.91
CA VAL A 172 -9.47 -8.82 9.53
C VAL A 172 -10.66 -7.87 9.52
N GLU A 173 -11.66 -8.13 10.39
CA GLU A 173 -12.83 -7.26 10.53
C GLU A 173 -12.42 -5.82 10.91
N ALA A 174 -11.54 -5.67 11.89
CA ALA A 174 -11.05 -4.36 12.30
C ALA A 174 -10.27 -3.64 11.17
N ALA A 175 -9.46 -4.36 10.42
CA ALA A 175 -8.74 -3.81 9.28
C ALA A 175 -9.69 -3.35 8.17
N GLN A 176 -10.70 -4.15 7.85
CA GLN A 176 -11.70 -3.83 6.82
C GLN A 176 -12.63 -2.68 7.22
N ASP A 177 -13.03 -2.62 8.48
CA ASP A 177 -13.93 -1.58 9.02
C ASP A 177 -13.29 -0.19 9.01
N THR A 178 -11.97 -0.11 9.13
CA THR A 178 -11.22 1.16 9.15
C THR A 178 -10.61 1.54 7.81
N TYR A 179 -10.46 0.58 6.89
CA TYR A 179 -9.86 0.82 5.57
C TYR A 179 -10.73 1.66 4.66
N ILE A 180 -10.15 2.70 4.03
CA ILE A 180 -10.85 3.61 3.13
C ILE A 180 -10.26 3.71 1.73
N GLY A 181 -9.09 3.13 1.48
CA GLY A 181 -8.50 3.10 0.13
C GLY A 181 -6.99 3.26 0.11
N GLY A 182 -6.46 3.68 -1.03
CA GLY A 182 -5.06 4.11 -1.20
C GLY A 182 -4.07 2.99 -1.58
N GLU A 183 -4.48 1.72 -1.60
CA GLU A 183 -3.57 0.62 -1.91
C GLU A 183 -2.75 0.88 -3.19
N GLY A 184 -1.42 0.91 -3.04
CA GLY A 184 -0.50 1.05 -4.17
C GLY A 184 -0.48 2.42 -4.84
N GLN A 185 -1.15 3.43 -4.26
CA GLN A 185 -1.13 4.83 -4.69
C GLN A 185 -0.18 5.66 -3.80
N ASP A 186 0.29 6.77 -4.35
CA ASP A 186 0.85 7.85 -3.54
C ASP A 186 -0.28 8.53 -2.75
N PHE A 187 -0.01 8.93 -1.50
CA PHE A 187 -1.06 9.50 -0.65
C PHE A 187 -1.65 10.79 -1.24
N ASP A 188 -0.81 11.65 -1.79
CA ASP A 188 -1.24 12.94 -2.32
C ASP A 188 -2.12 12.73 -3.57
N ASP A 189 -1.75 11.78 -4.47
CA ASP A 189 -2.58 11.39 -5.61
C ASP A 189 -3.93 10.80 -5.15
N TRP A 190 -3.91 9.92 -4.13
CA TRP A 190 -5.12 9.33 -3.58
C TRP A 190 -6.05 10.37 -2.94
N VAL A 191 -5.50 11.34 -2.19
CA VAL A 191 -6.29 12.42 -1.58
C VAL A 191 -7.02 13.22 -2.65
N GLN A 192 -6.38 13.56 -3.76
CA GLN A 192 -6.98 14.33 -4.84
C GLN A 192 -8.15 13.57 -5.49
N ASP A 193 -7.97 12.26 -5.75
CA ASP A 193 -9.02 11.41 -6.29
C ASP A 193 -10.19 11.28 -5.29
N PHE A 194 -9.91 10.96 -4.05
CA PHE A 194 -10.90 10.81 -2.98
C PHE A 194 -11.67 12.11 -2.71
N PHE A 195 -10.98 13.24 -2.68
CA PHE A 195 -11.58 14.55 -2.54
C PHE A 195 -12.52 14.86 -3.70
N SER A 196 -12.09 14.65 -4.94
CA SER A 196 -12.91 14.85 -6.12
C SER A 196 -14.18 14.00 -6.10
N GLU A 197 -14.08 12.72 -5.73
CA GLU A 197 -15.21 11.80 -5.63
C GLU A 197 -16.20 12.21 -4.51
N THR A 198 -15.68 12.64 -3.36
CA THR A 198 -16.50 12.93 -2.17
C THR A 198 -17.03 14.34 -2.14
N MET A 199 -16.24 15.33 -2.57
CA MET A 199 -16.55 16.76 -2.48
C MET A 199 -16.94 17.41 -3.80
N GLY A 200 -16.55 16.83 -4.95
CA GLY A 200 -16.74 17.45 -6.27
C GLY A 200 -18.18 17.87 -6.58
N HIS A 201 -19.17 17.18 -6.03
CA HIS A 201 -20.59 17.50 -6.22
C HIS A 201 -21.16 18.53 -5.21
N MET A 202 -20.39 18.91 -4.19
CA MET A 202 -20.81 19.90 -3.21
C MET A 202 -20.96 21.29 -3.87
N SER A 203 -21.91 22.08 -3.44
CA SER A 203 -22.01 23.47 -3.90
C SER A 203 -20.86 24.31 -3.34
N VAL A 204 -20.35 25.25 -4.13
CA VAL A 204 -19.25 26.13 -3.70
C VAL A 204 -19.65 26.94 -2.45
N SER A 205 -20.90 27.36 -2.32
CA SER A 205 -21.36 28.07 -1.13
C SER A 205 -21.25 27.20 0.14
N GLU A 206 -21.70 25.95 0.08
CA GLU A 206 -21.61 25.03 1.21
C GLU A 206 -20.13 24.68 1.52
N PHE A 207 -19.32 24.53 0.49
CA PHE A 207 -17.91 24.23 0.61
C PHE A 207 -17.15 25.36 1.31
N LEU A 208 -17.33 26.60 0.87
CA LEU A 208 -16.70 27.77 1.50
C LEU A 208 -17.15 27.95 2.96
N ASP A 209 -18.42 27.67 3.28
CA ASP A 209 -18.93 27.78 4.65
C ASP A 209 -18.26 26.77 5.63
N ARG A 210 -17.71 25.66 5.11
CA ARG A 210 -17.10 24.58 5.91
C ARG A 210 -15.59 24.52 5.78
N TYR A 211 -15.07 24.77 4.58
CA TYR A 211 -13.70 24.49 4.16
C TYR A 211 -13.03 25.71 3.51
N TYR A 212 -13.28 26.90 4.03
CA TYR A 212 -12.78 28.18 3.50
C TYR A 212 -11.27 28.14 3.17
N ASN A 213 -10.47 27.60 4.10
CA ASN A 213 -9.02 27.53 3.96
C ASN A 213 -8.51 26.51 2.91
N TRP A 214 -9.41 25.75 2.31
CA TRP A 214 -9.07 24.79 1.26
C TRP A 214 -9.15 25.40 -0.16
N VAL A 215 -9.59 26.66 -0.24
CA VAL A 215 -9.62 27.43 -1.50
C VAL A 215 -8.35 28.25 -1.64
N ASP A 216 -7.73 28.18 -2.81
CA ASP A 216 -6.55 28.98 -3.19
C ASP A 216 -7.01 30.39 -3.64
N PHE A 217 -7.23 31.28 -2.66
CA PHE A 217 -7.63 32.66 -2.94
C PHE A 217 -6.54 33.49 -3.61
N ASP A 218 -5.26 33.16 -3.46
CA ASP A 218 -4.18 33.83 -4.16
C ASP A 218 -4.27 33.54 -5.66
N ASN A 219 -4.59 32.31 -6.04
CA ASN A 219 -4.84 31.95 -7.43
C ASN A 219 -6.16 32.58 -7.96
N ALA A 220 -7.21 32.62 -7.14
CA ALA A 220 -8.46 33.31 -7.50
C ALA A 220 -8.23 34.81 -7.79
N LYS A 221 -7.48 35.52 -6.95
CA LYS A 221 -7.09 36.93 -7.18
C LYS A 221 -6.31 37.11 -8.49
N MET A 222 -5.44 36.16 -8.82
CA MET A 222 -4.70 36.19 -10.08
C MET A 222 -5.64 36.06 -11.29
N TYR A 223 -6.68 35.23 -11.21
CA TYR A 223 -7.70 35.14 -12.25
C TYR A 223 -8.52 36.45 -12.37
N MET A 224 -8.93 37.02 -11.22
CA MET A 224 -9.66 38.27 -11.18
C MET A 224 -8.85 39.41 -11.81
N ASP A 225 -7.57 39.51 -11.48
CA ASP A 225 -6.64 40.51 -12.04
C ASP A 225 -6.51 40.38 -13.56
N ASN A 226 -6.35 39.14 -14.05
CA ASN A 226 -6.31 38.86 -15.49
C ASN A 226 -7.62 39.21 -16.23
N ASP A 227 -8.78 39.14 -15.56
CA ASP A 227 -10.07 39.53 -16.08
C ASP A 227 -10.35 41.03 -15.94
N GLY A 228 -9.40 41.80 -15.37
CA GLY A 228 -9.47 43.25 -15.21
C GLY A 228 -10.27 43.71 -13.99
N TYR A 229 -10.53 42.83 -13.01
CA TYR A 229 -11.02 43.23 -11.71
C TYR A 229 -10.00 44.07 -10.97
N GLY A 230 -10.44 45.07 -10.23
CA GLY A 230 -9.56 45.97 -9.49
C GLY A 230 -8.96 47.10 -10.34
N TYR A 231 -9.14 47.12 -11.67
CA TYR A 231 -8.64 48.24 -12.50
C TYR A 231 -9.43 49.50 -12.24
N ASN A 232 -8.71 50.53 -11.78
CA ASN A 232 -9.26 51.87 -11.52
C ASN A 232 -8.96 52.81 -12.68
N GLU A 233 -9.96 53.10 -13.53
CA GLU A 233 -9.81 53.96 -14.71
C GLU A 233 -9.42 55.42 -14.36
N GLU A 234 -9.73 55.91 -13.13
CA GLU A 234 -9.44 57.28 -12.72
C GLU A 234 -7.96 57.46 -12.31
N GLU A 235 -7.35 56.36 -11.77
CA GLU A 235 -5.97 56.36 -11.31
C GLU A 235 -5.02 55.69 -12.30
N ASP A 236 -5.55 55.04 -13.34
CA ASP A 236 -4.82 54.21 -14.31
C ASP A 236 -3.91 53.16 -13.60
N ASP A 237 -4.42 52.53 -12.55
CA ASP A 237 -3.74 51.60 -11.70
C ASP A 237 -4.72 50.50 -11.21
N TYR A 238 -4.22 49.47 -10.54
CA TYR A 238 -4.99 48.39 -9.97
C TYR A 238 -5.11 48.56 -8.45
N ASP A 239 -6.34 48.51 -7.95
CA ASP A 239 -6.62 48.35 -6.52
C ASP A 239 -6.26 46.93 -6.07
N GLU A 240 -5.77 46.76 -4.86
CA GLU A 240 -5.45 45.47 -4.28
C GLU A 240 -6.78 44.68 -4.07
N ILE A 241 -6.83 43.47 -4.65
CA ILE A 241 -7.94 42.53 -4.46
C ILE A 241 -7.76 41.82 -3.12
N ASP A 242 -8.69 42.06 -2.20
CA ASP A 242 -8.67 41.38 -0.90
C ASP A 242 -9.33 39.99 -0.93
N ASP A 243 -9.24 39.26 0.17
CA ASP A 243 -9.80 37.92 0.27
C ASP A 243 -11.35 37.93 0.20
N ASP A 244 -11.97 38.96 0.74
CA ASP A 244 -13.45 39.08 0.74
C ASP A 244 -13.98 39.25 -0.70
N ALA A 245 -13.31 40.02 -1.52
CA ALA A 245 -13.63 40.18 -2.93
C ALA A 245 -13.38 38.89 -3.73
N ALA A 246 -12.29 38.20 -3.42
CA ALA A 246 -11.98 36.92 -4.05
C ALA A 246 -13.01 35.84 -3.66
N GLU A 247 -13.43 35.78 -2.38
CA GLU A 247 -14.49 34.88 -1.93
C GLU A 247 -15.80 35.14 -2.66
N GLU A 248 -16.22 36.40 -2.77
CA GLU A 248 -17.47 36.79 -3.47
C GLU A 248 -17.40 36.38 -4.95
N TRP A 249 -16.25 36.59 -5.59
CA TRP A 249 -16.04 36.21 -6.99
C TRP A 249 -16.14 34.70 -7.18
N VAL A 250 -15.52 33.91 -6.31
CA VAL A 250 -15.59 32.43 -6.32
C VAL A 250 -17.04 31.98 -6.10
N ARG A 251 -17.77 32.56 -5.13
CA ARG A 251 -19.19 32.22 -4.86
C ARG A 251 -20.12 32.53 -6.03
N MET A 252 -19.82 33.56 -6.81
CA MET A 252 -20.64 33.95 -7.96
C MET A 252 -20.26 33.23 -9.25
N GLY A 253 -19.01 32.90 -9.41
CA GLY A 253 -18.45 32.34 -10.64
C GLY A 253 -18.59 30.82 -10.75
N TYR A 254 -18.64 30.12 -9.63
CA TYR A 254 -18.57 28.65 -9.56
C TYR A 254 -19.79 28.06 -8.85
N SER A 255 -20.30 26.97 -9.37
CA SER A 255 -21.46 26.27 -8.82
C SER A 255 -21.09 25.06 -7.95
N THR A 256 -20.07 24.36 -8.35
CA THR A 256 -19.62 23.09 -7.72
C THR A 256 -18.13 23.12 -7.39
N VAL A 257 -17.74 22.30 -6.41
CA VAL A 257 -16.32 22.12 -6.04
C VAL A 257 -15.52 21.52 -7.20
N GLN A 258 -16.14 20.70 -8.06
CA GLN A 258 -15.47 20.17 -9.25
C GLN A 258 -14.97 21.28 -10.17
N GLU A 259 -15.76 22.35 -10.34
CA GLU A 259 -15.34 23.51 -11.15
C GLU A 259 -14.13 24.22 -10.53
N LEU A 260 -14.03 24.28 -9.18
CA LEU A 260 -12.85 24.80 -8.48
C LEU A 260 -11.62 23.92 -8.71
N ILE A 261 -11.79 22.59 -8.69
CA ILE A 261 -10.72 21.62 -8.99
C ILE A 261 -10.22 21.84 -10.42
N ASP A 262 -11.14 21.89 -11.38
CA ASP A 262 -10.83 22.02 -12.81
C ASP A 262 -10.04 23.31 -13.13
N ASP A 263 -10.33 24.39 -12.39
CA ASP A 263 -9.65 25.68 -12.54
C ASP A 263 -8.47 25.87 -11.55
N SER A 264 -8.06 24.80 -10.84
CA SER A 264 -6.92 24.83 -9.92
C SER A 264 -7.08 25.84 -8.76
N LEU A 265 -8.30 26.00 -8.25
CA LEU A 265 -8.63 26.87 -7.12
C LEU A 265 -8.69 26.12 -5.77
N ILE A 266 -8.18 24.90 -5.70
CA ILE A 266 -8.02 24.14 -4.46
C ILE A 266 -6.57 24.25 -3.97
N ASP A 267 -6.39 24.62 -2.71
CA ASP A 267 -5.09 24.60 -2.02
C ASP A 267 -4.75 23.14 -1.61
N TRP A 268 -4.25 22.35 -2.58
CA TRP A 268 -3.92 20.96 -2.37
C TRP A 268 -2.94 20.73 -1.21
N PRO A 269 -1.85 21.50 -1.02
CA PRO A 269 -0.97 21.37 0.14
C PRO A 269 -1.72 21.51 1.48
N TYR A 270 -2.74 22.36 1.54
CA TYR A 270 -3.54 22.54 2.74
C TYR A 270 -4.49 21.35 2.97
N VAL A 271 -5.20 20.93 1.92
CA VAL A 271 -6.10 19.76 1.94
C VAL A 271 -5.34 18.50 2.36
N GLU A 272 -4.24 18.20 1.68
CA GLU A 272 -3.40 17.01 1.97
C GLU A 272 -2.88 17.01 3.41
N ARG A 273 -2.46 18.17 3.92
CA ARG A 273 -2.04 18.31 5.31
C ARG A 273 -3.17 17.98 6.29
N ASP A 274 -4.38 18.47 6.05
CA ASP A 274 -5.51 18.26 6.93
C ASP A 274 -5.93 16.78 6.93
N TYR A 275 -5.97 16.12 5.75
CA TYR A 275 -6.20 14.68 5.66
C TYR A 275 -5.11 13.85 6.37
N LYS A 276 -3.83 14.26 6.29
CA LYS A 276 -2.73 13.60 7.02
C LYS A 276 -2.86 13.67 8.54
N ILE A 277 -3.62 14.64 9.05
CA ILE A 277 -3.89 14.75 10.50
C ILE A 277 -5.00 13.79 10.93
N GLU A 278 -5.98 13.55 10.06
CA GLU A 278 -7.18 12.78 10.37
C GLU A 278 -7.07 11.30 10.01
N LEU A 279 -6.15 10.96 9.12
CA LEU A 279 -6.03 9.61 8.56
C LEU A 279 -4.68 8.98 8.90
N SER A 280 -4.68 7.66 9.03
CA SER A 280 -3.49 6.85 9.17
C SER A 280 -3.11 6.22 7.83
N VAL A 281 -1.83 6.32 7.45
CA VAL A 281 -1.31 5.84 6.16
C VAL A 281 -0.21 4.83 6.38
N ALA A 282 -0.39 3.61 5.89
CA ALA A 282 0.62 2.57 5.95
C ALA A 282 1.65 2.71 4.81
N SER A 283 2.82 2.10 4.96
CA SER A 283 3.92 2.17 3.99
C SER A 283 3.57 1.57 2.61
N ASN A 284 2.57 0.71 2.55
CA ASN A 284 2.05 0.13 1.31
C ASN A 284 0.99 1.00 0.62
N GLY A 285 0.73 2.20 1.14
CA GLY A 285 -0.24 3.16 0.61
C GLY A 285 -1.67 2.99 1.13
N CYS A 286 -1.97 1.93 1.89
CA CYS A 286 -3.30 1.76 2.47
C CYS A 286 -3.61 2.86 3.48
N VAL A 287 -4.83 3.41 3.39
CA VAL A 287 -5.32 4.53 4.20
C VAL A 287 -6.47 4.06 5.08
N TYR A 288 -6.45 4.48 6.34
CA TYR A 288 -7.40 4.07 7.37
C TYR A 288 -7.96 5.28 8.12
N GLN A 289 -9.21 5.16 8.59
CA GLN A 289 -9.75 6.11 9.55
C GLN A 289 -8.95 6.01 10.86
N GLY A 290 -8.50 7.17 11.36
CA GLY A 290 -7.77 7.27 12.60
C GLY A 290 -8.65 7.15 13.83
#